data_f0591548ad9f9a5b8a0419fd7c7a720a
#
_entry.id   f0591548ad9f9a5b8a0419fd7c7a720a
#
_cell.length_a   1.000
_cell.length_b   1.000
_cell.length_c   1.000
_cell.angle_alpha   90.00
_cell.angle_beta   90.00
_cell.angle_gamma   90.00
#
_symmetry.space_group_name_H-M   'P 1'
#
loop_
_entity.id
_entity.type
_entity.pdbx_description
1 polymer ?
#
loop_
_entity_poly.entity_id
_entity_poly.type
_entity_poly.pdbx_seq_one_letter_code
_entity_poly.pdbx_strand_id
1 'polypeptide(L)'
;MDTKKLRQKILDLAIHGKLVPQDPNDEPASVLLERIRVEKERLISEGKIKRSRKTVKTADMHHYEQDMPFEVPKGWVWTTLGEIGNWQSGATPSRMQKEYYEGTIPWLKTGDLNDGLITEIPEKITEKALEETSVRLNPSGSVLIAMYGATIGKVGILTYPATTNQACCACIDYKINQMFLFYYLLANRETFVSIGGGGAQPNISKEKIVSFPLPLPPLAEQQRIVAEVEHWLALIDTIEQGKTDLQDSIKQVKSKILDLAIHGKLVPQDPSDEPASELLKRINPKAQITCDNGHYAQLPKGWSIISMQDICKLKDGIKLDSTPLVNLDVKYLRGTSAGKVIDSGKFVTANSYMILVDGENSGEIFKAPIDGYQGSTFKLLDIDQNVNEEYILNVINLHRK
;
A
#
# COMPACT_ATOMS: atom_id res chain seq x y z
N MET A 1 -8.74 12.43 -4.05
CA MET A 1 -9.76 11.41 -3.80
C MET A 1 -9.07 10.26 -3.06
N ASP A 2 -9.63 9.79 -1.95
CA ASP A 2 -9.11 8.67 -1.16
C ASP A 2 -9.77 7.37 -1.65
N THR A 3 -9.08 6.67 -2.54
CA THR A 3 -9.56 5.44 -3.17
C THR A 3 -9.69 4.29 -2.18
N LYS A 4 -8.85 4.26 -1.13
CA LYS A 4 -8.95 3.25 -0.07
C LYS A 4 -10.27 3.36 0.70
N LYS A 5 -10.65 4.59 1.08
CA LYS A 5 -11.95 4.85 1.73
C LYS A 5 -13.12 4.53 0.81
N LEU A 6 -12.98 4.80 -0.49
CA LEU A 6 -14.02 4.49 -1.45
C LEU A 6 -14.22 2.97 -1.60
N ARG A 7 -13.14 2.17 -1.70
CA ARG A 7 -13.21 0.71 -1.70
C ARG A 7 -13.92 0.18 -0.45
N GLN A 8 -13.54 0.67 0.75
CA GLN A 8 -14.20 0.26 1.99
C GLN A 8 -15.70 0.62 1.98
N LYS A 9 -16.06 1.82 1.51
CA LYS A 9 -17.46 2.25 1.43
C LYS A 9 -18.31 1.37 0.52
N ILE A 10 -17.76 0.90 -0.61
CA ILE A 10 -18.46 -0.02 -1.52
C ILE A 10 -18.70 -1.35 -0.83
N LEU A 11 -17.68 -1.90 -0.16
CA LEU A 11 -17.81 -3.13 0.61
C LEU A 11 -18.84 -3.00 1.75
N ASP A 12 -18.85 -1.87 2.46
CA ASP A 12 -19.82 -1.59 3.51
C ASP A 12 -21.25 -1.56 2.96
N LEU A 13 -21.47 -0.91 1.80
CA LEU A 13 -22.79 -0.91 1.15
C LEU A 13 -23.22 -2.32 0.74
N ALA A 14 -22.28 -3.13 0.26
CA ALA A 14 -22.55 -4.51 -0.15
C ALA A 14 -23.02 -5.38 1.02
N ILE A 15 -22.31 -5.36 2.15
CA ILE A 15 -22.64 -6.20 3.31
C ILE A 15 -23.89 -5.73 4.09
N HIS A 16 -24.33 -4.47 3.86
CA HIS A 16 -25.53 -3.92 4.46
C HIS A 16 -26.76 -3.99 3.53
N GLY A 17 -26.65 -4.65 2.35
CA GLY A 17 -27.73 -4.77 1.37
C GLY A 17 -28.16 -3.45 0.75
N LYS A 18 -27.24 -2.49 0.62
CA LYS A 18 -27.47 -1.13 0.07
C LYS A 18 -26.79 -0.89 -1.27
N LEU A 19 -26.06 -1.88 -1.79
CA LEU A 19 -25.31 -1.74 -3.04
C LEU A 19 -26.16 -2.04 -4.27
N VAL A 20 -27.04 -3.05 -4.17
CA VAL A 20 -27.92 -3.48 -5.26
C VAL A 20 -29.37 -3.49 -4.77
N PRO A 21 -30.36 -3.32 -5.68
CA PRO A 21 -31.77 -3.47 -5.30
C PRO A 21 -32.10 -4.93 -4.96
N GLN A 22 -32.95 -5.13 -3.95
CA GLN A 22 -33.55 -6.43 -3.62
C GLN A 22 -34.57 -6.81 -4.67
N ASP A 23 -34.59 -8.08 -5.09
CA ASP A 23 -35.63 -8.65 -5.92
C ASP A 23 -36.60 -9.49 -5.06
N PRO A 24 -37.89 -9.14 -4.99
CA PRO A 24 -38.84 -9.89 -4.20
C PRO A 24 -39.10 -11.33 -4.72
N ASN A 25 -38.67 -11.64 -5.94
CA ASN A 25 -38.76 -12.98 -6.52
C ASN A 25 -37.55 -13.87 -6.18
N ASP A 26 -36.51 -13.32 -5.57
CA ASP A 26 -35.39 -14.13 -5.13
C ASP A 26 -35.83 -15.13 -4.05
N GLU A 27 -35.29 -16.35 -4.11
CA GLU A 27 -35.50 -17.33 -3.06
C GLU A 27 -34.94 -16.81 -1.73
N PRO A 28 -35.71 -16.70 -0.66
CA PRO A 28 -35.21 -16.15 0.62
C PRO A 28 -33.97 -16.91 1.14
N ALA A 29 -33.02 -16.19 1.72
CA ALA A 29 -31.81 -16.78 2.26
C ALA A 29 -32.04 -17.81 3.37
N SER A 30 -33.20 -17.77 4.06
CA SER A 30 -33.59 -18.78 5.03
C SER A 30 -33.70 -20.18 4.41
N VAL A 31 -34.20 -20.28 3.16
CA VAL A 31 -34.28 -21.56 2.42
C VAL A 31 -32.88 -22.07 2.06
N LEU A 32 -31.99 -21.18 1.61
CA LEU A 32 -30.60 -21.52 1.36
C LEU A 32 -29.91 -22.01 2.64
N LEU A 33 -30.10 -21.31 3.76
CA LEU A 33 -29.52 -21.67 5.05
C LEU A 33 -29.98 -23.04 5.55
N GLU A 34 -31.26 -23.35 5.37
CA GLU A 34 -31.80 -24.67 5.73
C GLU A 34 -31.16 -25.79 4.89
N ARG A 35 -31.01 -25.59 3.58
CA ARG A 35 -30.30 -26.55 2.72
C ARG A 35 -28.84 -26.74 3.15
N ILE A 36 -28.15 -25.69 3.56
CA ILE A 36 -26.80 -25.75 4.07
C ILE A 36 -26.75 -26.61 5.36
N ARG A 37 -27.69 -26.42 6.27
CA ARG A 37 -27.82 -27.19 7.53
C ARG A 37 -28.06 -28.66 7.27
N VAL A 38 -28.99 -29.00 6.40
CA VAL A 38 -29.30 -30.39 6.01
C VAL A 38 -28.05 -31.08 5.44
N GLU A 39 -27.34 -30.42 4.52
CA GLU A 39 -26.13 -30.97 3.92
C GLU A 39 -25.00 -31.15 4.96
N LYS A 40 -24.84 -30.19 5.88
CA LYS A 40 -23.86 -30.27 6.96
C LYS A 40 -24.12 -31.45 7.90
N GLU A 41 -25.38 -31.66 8.29
CA GLU A 41 -25.76 -32.83 9.11
C GLU A 41 -25.52 -34.15 8.36
N ARG A 42 -25.78 -34.20 7.04
CA ARG A 42 -25.43 -35.35 6.20
C ARG A 42 -23.94 -35.64 6.22
N LEU A 43 -23.09 -34.63 6.03
CA LEU A 43 -21.62 -34.79 6.06
C LEU A 43 -21.10 -35.19 7.44
N ILE A 44 -21.75 -34.75 8.53
CA ILE A 44 -21.46 -35.18 9.89
C ILE A 44 -21.83 -36.65 10.08
N SER A 45 -23.03 -37.08 9.63
CA SER A 45 -23.48 -38.46 9.73
C SER A 45 -22.64 -39.43 8.94
N GLU A 46 -22.09 -38.98 7.80
CA GLU A 46 -21.14 -39.75 6.97
C GLU A 46 -19.68 -39.76 7.54
N GLY A 47 -19.45 -39.04 8.66
CA GLY A 47 -18.11 -38.95 9.28
C GLY A 47 -17.11 -38.09 8.51
N LYS A 48 -17.54 -37.37 7.45
CA LYS A 48 -16.68 -36.52 6.61
C LYS A 48 -16.26 -35.25 7.33
N ILE A 49 -17.11 -34.70 8.20
CA ILE A 49 -16.81 -33.54 9.03
C ILE A 49 -17.12 -33.83 10.50
N LYS A 50 -16.35 -33.24 11.39
CA LYS A 50 -16.60 -33.40 12.85
C LYS A 50 -17.65 -32.39 13.32
N ARG A 51 -18.60 -32.84 14.14
CA ARG A 51 -19.54 -31.95 14.80
C ARG A 51 -18.79 -30.93 15.68
N SER A 52 -19.03 -29.65 15.49
CA SER A 52 -18.47 -28.61 16.35
C SER A 52 -18.98 -28.77 17.78
N ARG A 53 -18.10 -28.71 18.78
CA ARG A 53 -18.49 -28.83 20.21
C ARG A 53 -19.31 -27.64 20.72
N LYS A 54 -19.35 -26.54 19.99
CA LYS A 54 -20.08 -25.31 20.30
C LYS A 54 -20.93 -24.87 19.12
N THR A 55 -21.86 -25.72 18.67
CA THR A 55 -22.96 -25.22 17.85
C THR A 55 -23.89 -24.48 18.79
N VAL A 56 -24.04 -23.17 18.63
CA VAL A 56 -25.10 -22.38 19.30
C VAL A 56 -26.38 -23.06 18.91
N LYS A 57 -27.12 -23.57 19.91
CA LYS A 57 -28.43 -24.24 19.65
C LYS A 57 -29.34 -23.21 19.00
N THR A 58 -30.11 -23.61 18.01
CA THR A 58 -31.07 -22.79 17.26
C THR A 58 -32.06 -22.04 18.20
N ALA A 59 -32.26 -22.53 19.43
CA ALA A 59 -33.07 -21.88 20.47
C ALA A 59 -32.44 -20.58 21.01
N ASP A 60 -31.09 -20.43 20.92
CA ASP A 60 -30.40 -19.21 21.37
C ASP A 60 -30.43 -18.11 20.31
N MET A 61 -30.77 -18.40 19.04
CA MET A 61 -30.84 -17.41 17.96
C MET A 61 -31.97 -16.39 18.15
N HIS A 62 -33.08 -16.75 18.79
CA HIS A 62 -34.13 -15.77 19.16
C HIS A 62 -33.68 -14.75 20.21
N HIS A 63 -32.64 -15.05 20.99
CA HIS A 63 -32.03 -14.09 21.92
C HIS A 63 -31.03 -13.16 21.21
N TYR A 64 -30.45 -13.56 20.04
CA TYR A 64 -29.52 -12.74 19.27
C TYR A 64 -30.19 -11.68 18.39
N GLU A 65 -31.52 -11.78 18.13
CA GLU A 65 -32.23 -10.76 17.33
C GLU A 65 -32.21 -9.36 17.97
N GLN A 66 -31.99 -9.26 19.28
CA GLN A 66 -31.87 -7.98 20.01
C GLN A 66 -30.48 -7.33 19.96
N ASP A 67 -29.42 -8.08 19.58
CA ASP A 67 -28.03 -7.63 19.59
C ASP A 67 -27.38 -7.65 18.19
N MET A 68 -28.17 -7.76 17.11
CA MET A 68 -27.61 -7.76 15.75
C MET A 68 -27.06 -6.37 15.38
N PRO A 69 -25.90 -6.29 14.67
CA PRO A 69 -25.22 -5.02 14.40
C PRO A 69 -26.08 -4.01 13.61
N PHE A 70 -27.02 -4.48 12.80
CA PHE A 70 -27.93 -3.66 11.99
C PHE A 70 -29.14 -4.48 11.50
N GLU A 71 -30.17 -3.79 11.02
CA GLU A 71 -31.31 -4.43 10.35
C GLU A 71 -30.91 -4.86 8.93
N VAL A 72 -31.24 -6.13 8.58
CA VAL A 72 -30.97 -6.66 7.24
C VAL A 72 -32.20 -6.49 6.33
N PRO A 73 -32.01 -6.38 5.00
CA PRO A 73 -33.13 -6.32 4.05
C PRO A 73 -34.05 -7.53 4.12
N LYS A 74 -35.32 -7.35 3.65
CA LYS A 74 -36.24 -8.46 3.52
C LYS A 74 -35.68 -9.55 2.61
N GLY A 75 -35.78 -10.80 3.04
CA GLY A 75 -35.22 -11.94 2.30
C GLY A 75 -33.82 -12.35 2.75
N TRP A 76 -33.10 -11.49 3.48
CA TRP A 76 -31.83 -11.82 4.13
C TRP A 76 -32.06 -12.50 5.48
N VAL A 77 -31.06 -13.21 5.98
CA VAL A 77 -31.10 -13.83 7.30
C VAL A 77 -29.73 -13.71 7.98
N TRP A 78 -29.73 -13.44 9.28
CA TRP A 78 -28.53 -13.52 10.07
C TRP A 78 -28.14 -14.98 10.31
N THR A 79 -26.84 -15.27 10.15
CA THR A 79 -26.23 -16.55 10.45
C THR A 79 -24.79 -16.32 10.98
N THR A 80 -23.97 -17.34 11.02
CA THR A 80 -22.55 -17.22 11.37
C THR A 80 -21.67 -17.81 10.28
N LEU A 81 -20.40 -17.40 10.24
CA LEU A 81 -19.42 -17.98 9.34
C LEU A 81 -19.28 -19.50 9.52
N GLY A 82 -19.48 -19.99 10.72
CA GLY A 82 -19.46 -21.43 11.03
C GLY A 82 -20.65 -22.23 10.47
N GLU A 83 -21.78 -21.57 10.24
CA GLU A 83 -22.95 -22.24 9.64
C GLU A 83 -22.76 -22.48 8.13
N ILE A 84 -22.12 -21.54 7.42
CA ILE A 84 -22.05 -21.56 5.96
C ILE A 84 -20.94 -22.42 5.37
N GLY A 85 -19.97 -22.87 6.17
CA GLY A 85 -18.84 -23.65 5.68
C GLY A 85 -18.12 -24.40 6.80
N ASN A 86 -17.14 -25.21 6.39
CA ASN A 86 -16.24 -25.92 7.30
C ASN A 86 -14.93 -25.12 7.42
N TRP A 87 -14.57 -24.77 8.66
CA TRP A 87 -13.40 -23.95 8.95
C TRP A 87 -12.30 -24.78 9.59
N GLN A 88 -11.10 -24.73 9.03
CA GLN A 88 -9.94 -25.44 9.55
C GLN A 88 -8.71 -24.54 9.64
N SER A 89 -8.00 -24.64 10.77
CA SER A 89 -6.70 -23.99 10.92
C SER A 89 -5.62 -24.87 10.31
N GLY A 90 -4.60 -24.23 9.75
CA GLY A 90 -3.41 -24.91 9.32
C GLY A 90 -2.50 -25.34 10.48
N ALA A 91 -1.32 -25.85 10.15
CA ALA A 91 -0.31 -26.24 11.11
C ALA A 91 1.11 -25.95 10.57
N THR A 92 2.07 -25.85 11.49
CA THR A 92 3.49 -25.69 11.14
C THR A 92 4.22 -26.98 11.51
N PRO A 93 4.75 -27.73 10.53
CA PRO A 93 5.66 -28.82 10.80
C PRO A 93 6.89 -28.34 11.59
N SER A 94 7.48 -29.23 12.41
CA SER A 94 8.66 -28.85 13.18
C SER A 94 9.81 -28.40 12.29
N ARG A 95 10.32 -27.18 12.48
CA ARG A 95 11.49 -26.65 11.75
C ARG A 95 12.79 -27.41 12.03
N MET A 96 12.82 -28.17 13.11
CA MET A 96 13.97 -29.03 13.42
C MET A 96 14.03 -30.25 12.51
N GLN A 97 12.92 -30.69 11.93
CA GLN A 97 12.80 -31.80 10.98
C GLN A 97 12.94 -31.25 9.55
N LYS A 98 14.18 -31.19 9.06
CA LYS A 98 14.46 -30.65 7.70
C LYS A 98 13.77 -31.46 6.60
N GLU A 99 13.55 -32.75 6.82
CA GLU A 99 12.85 -33.65 5.91
C GLU A 99 11.37 -33.33 5.67
N TYR A 100 10.78 -32.42 6.45
CA TYR A 100 9.41 -31.94 6.23
C TYR A 100 9.32 -30.79 5.22
N TYR A 101 10.45 -30.22 4.82
CA TYR A 101 10.52 -29.04 3.96
C TYR A 101 11.17 -29.33 2.60
N GLU A 102 11.09 -28.35 1.68
CA GLU A 102 11.63 -28.47 0.31
C GLU A 102 11.01 -29.60 -0.52
N GLY A 103 9.75 -29.92 -0.25
CA GLY A 103 8.97 -30.90 -1.01
C GLY A 103 8.23 -30.30 -2.20
N THR A 104 7.08 -30.90 -2.52
CA THR A 104 6.23 -30.53 -3.67
C THR A 104 4.91 -29.89 -3.25
N ILE A 105 4.46 -30.06 -2.00
CA ILE A 105 3.16 -29.59 -1.51
C ILE A 105 3.27 -28.12 -1.08
N PRO A 106 2.53 -27.19 -1.70
CA PRO A 106 2.54 -25.78 -1.32
C PRO A 106 2.11 -25.57 0.13
N TRP A 107 2.87 -24.78 0.89
CA TRP A 107 2.59 -24.45 2.29
C TRP A 107 2.58 -22.95 2.51
N LEU A 108 1.38 -22.38 2.54
CA LEU A 108 1.12 -20.96 2.63
C LEU A 108 1.29 -20.43 4.05
N LYS A 109 1.96 -19.30 4.17
CA LYS A 109 2.04 -18.48 5.38
C LYS A 109 1.14 -17.25 5.26
N THR A 110 0.72 -16.67 6.38
CA THR A 110 -0.15 -15.47 6.36
C THR A 110 0.47 -14.27 5.66
N GLY A 111 1.80 -14.23 5.52
CA GLY A 111 2.49 -13.21 4.73
C GLY A 111 2.22 -13.30 3.23
N ASP A 112 1.89 -14.49 2.74
CA ASP A 112 1.63 -14.76 1.33
C ASP A 112 0.20 -14.36 0.90
N LEU A 113 -0.68 -14.02 1.86
CA LEU A 113 -2.03 -13.53 1.59
C LEU A 113 -1.96 -12.12 1.00
N ASN A 114 -2.60 -11.93 -0.15
CA ASN A 114 -2.51 -10.73 -0.98
C ASN A 114 -3.85 -10.00 -1.20
N ASP A 115 -4.90 -10.39 -0.46
CA ASP A 115 -6.28 -9.88 -0.63
C ASP A 115 -6.86 -10.15 -2.03
N GLY A 116 -6.51 -11.31 -2.60
CA GLY A 116 -6.93 -11.73 -3.93
C GLY A 116 -6.74 -13.23 -4.16
N LEU A 117 -6.62 -13.60 -5.42
CA LEU A 117 -6.32 -14.97 -5.83
C LEU A 117 -4.87 -15.31 -5.51
N ILE A 118 -4.64 -16.44 -4.85
CA ILE A 118 -3.31 -16.96 -4.54
C ILE A 118 -2.84 -17.82 -5.71
N THR A 119 -1.95 -17.26 -6.51
CA THR A 119 -1.40 -17.90 -7.71
C THR A 119 0.01 -18.44 -7.51
N GLU A 120 0.68 -18.04 -6.41
CA GLU A 120 2.02 -18.48 -6.08
C GLU A 120 2.18 -18.66 -4.56
N ILE A 121 2.79 -19.76 -4.16
CA ILE A 121 3.15 -20.07 -2.77
C ILE A 121 4.63 -20.52 -2.77
N PRO A 122 5.54 -19.66 -2.26
CA PRO A 122 6.98 -19.90 -2.37
C PRO A 122 7.48 -21.13 -1.60
N GLU A 123 6.94 -21.36 -0.39
CA GLU A 123 7.40 -22.43 0.48
C GLU A 123 6.61 -23.72 0.28
N LYS A 124 7.32 -24.86 0.34
CA LYS A 124 6.72 -26.17 0.13
C LYS A 124 7.12 -27.13 1.25
N ILE A 125 6.26 -28.10 1.50
CA ILE A 125 6.48 -29.21 2.43
C ILE A 125 6.46 -30.55 1.69
N THR A 126 6.91 -31.61 2.36
CA THR A 126 6.95 -32.96 1.80
C THR A 126 5.66 -33.73 2.09
N GLU A 127 5.42 -34.82 1.35
CA GLU A 127 4.37 -35.80 1.65
C GLU A 127 4.50 -36.33 3.08
N LYS A 128 5.75 -36.60 3.55
CA LYS A 128 6.02 -37.02 4.91
C LYS A 128 5.49 -36.02 5.94
N ALA A 129 5.65 -34.73 5.71
CA ALA A 129 5.08 -33.68 6.57
C ALA A 129 3.55 -33.74 6.61
N LEU A 130 2.91 -34.00 5.47
CA LEU A 130 1.45 -34.13 5.39
C LEU A 130 0.92 -35.35 6.13
N GLU A 131 1.63 -36.47 6.07
CA GLU A 131 1.25 -37.73 6.70
C GLU A 131 1.52 -37.75 8.21
N GLU A 132 2.67 -37.25 8.66
CA GLU A 132 3.14 -37.35 10.04
C GLU A 132 2.73 -36.18 10.93
N THR A 133 2.18 -35.11 10.38
CA THR A 133 1.82 -33.91 11.14
C THR A 133 0.31 -33.60 11.09
N SER A 134 -0.11 -32.57 11.81
CA SER A 134 -1.50 -32.06 11.77
C SER A 134 -1.81 -31.13 10.60
N VAL A 135 -0.90 -30.98 9.68
CA VAL A 135 -1.10 -30.18 8.45
C VAL A 135 -2.24 -30.79 7.63
N ARG A 136 -3.03 -29.94 6.97
CA ARG A 136 -4.16 -30.37 6.15
C ARG A 136 -4.10 -29.73 4.79
N LEU A 137 -4.42 -30.50 3.76
CA LEU A 137 -4.58 -29.97 2.42
C LEU A 137 -5.94 -29.29 2.30
N ASN A 138 -5.95 -28.03 1.86
CA ASN A 138 -7.15 -27.27 1.52
C ASN A 138 -7.34 -27.37 0.00
N PRO A 139 -8.57 -27.64 -0.48
CA PRO A 139 -8.82 -27.72 -1.92
C PRO A 139 -8.70 -26.34 -2.61
N SER A 140 -8.56 -26.35 -3.93
CA SER A 140 -8.77 -25.15 -4.75
C SER A 140 -10.13 -24.53 -4.43
N GLY A 141 -10.22 -23.20 -4.46
CA GLY A 141 -11.42 -22.47 -4.08
C GLY A 141 -11.55 -22.18 -2.60
N SER A 142 -10.70 -22.72 -1.71
CA SER A 142 -10.74 -22.40 -0.29
C SER A 142 -10.54 -20.90 -0.05
N VAL A 143 -11.38 -20.28 0.78
CA VAL A 143 -11.24 -18.89 1.20
C VAL A 143 -10.48 -18.84 2.50
N LEU A 144 -9.38 -18.11 2.51
CA LEU A 144 -8.42 -18.04 3.61
C LEU A 144 -8.52 -16.72 4.36
N ILE A 145 -8.28 -16.76 5.68
CA ILE A 145 -8.15 -15.56 6.53
C ILE A 145 -6.97 -15.71 7.49
N ALA A 146 -6.17 -14.66 7.61
CA ALA A 146 -5.09 -14.59 8.60
C ALA A 146 -5.63 -14.30 10.00
N MET A 147 -5.12 -15.04 10.98
CA MET A 147 -5.55 -14.97 12.39
C MET A 147 -4.56 -14.25 13.30
N TYR A 148 -3.28 -14.06 12.93
CA TYR A 148 -2.23 -13.65 13.86
C TYR A 148 -1.45 -12.42 13.37
N GLY A 149 -1.07 -11.58 14.34
CA GLY A 149 -0.12 -10.48 14.18
C GLY A 149 -0.57 -9.38 13.23
N ALA A 150 0.38 -8.75 12.57
CA ALA A 150 0.15 -7.64 11.64
C ALA A 150 -0.66 -8.04 10.38
N THR A 151 -0.85 -9.33 10.14
CA THR A 151 -1.60 -9.85 8.98
C THR A 151 -3.06 -10.15 9.28
N ILE A 152 -3.54 -9.97 10.52
CA ILE A 152 -4.94 -10.25 10.90
C ILE A 152 -5.91 -9.64 9.90
N GLY A 153 -6.87 -10.46 9.46
CA GLY A 153 -7.90 -10.05 8.51
C GLY A 153 -7.44 -9.94 7.06
N LYS A 154 -6.17 -10.23 6.73
CA LYS A 154 -5.80 -10.48 5.34
C LYS A 154 -6.49 -11.74 4.83
N VAL A 155 -6.97 -11.69 3.60
CA VAL A 155 -7.74 -12.76 2.97
C VAL A 155 -7.07 -13.25 1.69
N GLY A 156 -7.49 -14.42 1.21
CA GLY A 156 -7.05 -14.97 -0.07
C GLY A 156 -7.92 -16.12 -0.52
N ILE A 157 -7.88 -16.44 -1.81
CA ILE A 157 -8.56 -17.58 -2.40
C ILE A 157 -7.53 -18.48 -3.05
N LEU A 158 -7.48 -19.76 -2.67
CA LEU A 158 -6.59 -20.73 -3.29
C LEU A 158 -7.02 -21.04 -4.73
N THR A 159 -6.12 -20.90 -5.69
CA THR A 159 -6.35 -21.30 -7.08
C THR A 159 -6.00 -22.75 -7.36
N TYR A 160 -5.26 -23.39 -6.46
CA TYR A 160 -4.89 -24.81 -6.47
C TYR A 160 -4.82 -25.36 -5.02
N PRO A 161 -4.81 -26.67 -4.84
CA PRO A 161 -4.73 -27.24 -3.50
C PRO A 161 -3.43 -26.85 -2.77
N ALA A 162 -3.54 -26.44 -1.51
CA ALA A 162 -2.40 -26.03 -0.71
C ALA A 162 -2.64 -26.27 0.78
N THR A 163 -1.56 -26.42 1.51
CA THR A 163 -1.56 -26.43 2.98
C THR A 163 -1.30 -25.04 3.53
N THR A 164 -1.58 -24.82 4.82
CA THR A 164 -1.38 -23.50 5.46
C THR A 164 -0.71 -23.64 6.81
N ASN A 165 -0.06 -22.58 7.29
CA ASN A 165 0.45 -22.54 8.66
C ASN A 165 -0.70 -22.35 9.67
N GLN A 166 -0.41 -22.52 10.97
CA GLN A 166 -1.41 -22.41 12.05
C GLN A 166 -2.02 -20.99 12.20
N ALA A 167 -1.38 -19.98 11.67
CA ALA A 167 -1.86 -18.60 11.72
C ALA A 167 -2.89 -18.29 10.62
N CYS A 168 -3.20 -19.24 9.74
CA CYS A 168 -4.17 -19.13 8.67
C CYS A 168 -5.35 -20.08 8.94
N CYS A 169 -6.57 -19.58 8.73
CA CYS A 169 -7.80 -20.36 8.77
C CYS A 169 -8.42 -20.42 7.38
N ALA A 170 -8.83 -21.62 6.95
CA ALA A 170 -9.43 -21.89 5.66
C ALA A 170 -10.91 -22.23 5.82
N CYS A 171 -11.77 -21.61 5.01
CA CYS A 171 -13.14 -22.04 4.81
C CYS A 171 -13.22 -22.95 3.59
N ILE A 172 -13.67 -24.17 3.81
CA ILE A 172 -13.90 -25.19 2.79
C ILE A 172 -15.35 -25.67 2.82
N ASP A 173 -15.78 -26.41 1.82
CA ASP A 173 -17.12 -27.03 1.76
C ASP A 173 -18.29 -26.03 1.98
N TYR A 174 -18.12 -24.76 1.63
CA TYR A 174 -19.18 -23.75 1.72
C TYR A 174 -20.16 -23.83 0.55
N LYS A 175 -21.39 -23.36 0.77
CA LYS A 175 -22.51 -23.43 -0.21
C LYS A 175 -23.09 -22.05 -0.53
N ILE A 176 -22.28 -21.01 -0.38
CA ILE A 176 -22.59 -19.62 -0.75
C ILE A 176 -21.67 -19.15 -1.86
N ASN A 177 -21.92 -18.00 -2.43
CA ASN A 177 -21.02 -17.44 -3.45
C ASN A 177 -19.61 -17.18 -2.83
N GLN A 178 -18.58 -17.72 -3.47
CA GLN A 178 -17.19 -17.63 -3.02
C GLN A 178 -16.71 -16.18 -2.86
N MET A 179 -16.97 -15.36 -3.90
CA MET A 179 -16.53 -13.97 -3.91
C MET A 179 -17.33 -13.13 -2.90
N PHE A 180 -18.60 -13.46 -2.65
CA PHE A 180 -19.37 -12.82 -1.58
C PHE A 180 -18.72 -13.09 -0.21
N LEU A 181 -18.36 -14.34 0.08
CA LEU A 181 -17.63 -14.69 1.30
C LEU A 181 -16.29 -13.92 1.41
N PHE A 182 -15.55 -13.90 0.32
CA PHE A 182 -14.26 -13.18 0.25
C PHE A 182 -14.43 -11.68 0.54
N TYR A 183 -15.36 -11.01 -0.14
CA TYR A 183 -15.62 -9.58 0.08
C TYR A 183 -16.21 -9.29 1.46
N TYR A 184 -17.02 -10.20 1.99
CA TYR A 184 -17.51 -10.08 3.36
C TYR A 184 -16.37 -10.09 4.38
N LEU A 185 -15.42 -11.02 4.27
CA LEU A 185 -14.26 -11.08 5.14
C LEU A 185 -13.37 -9.83 4.98
N LEU A 186 -13.16 -9.39 3.74
CA LEU A 186 -12.39 -8.19 3.43
C LEU A 186 -13.00 -6.92 4.02
N ALA A 187 -14.34 -6.77 3.92
CA ALA A 187 -15.09 -5.65 4.49
C ALA A 187 -14.94 -5.54 6.01
N ASN A 188 -14.87 -6.68 6.69
CA ASN A 188 -14.81 -6.76 8.15
C ASN A 188 -13.37 -6.81 8.71
N ARG A 189 -12.35 -6.49 7.92
CA ARG A 189 -10.93 -6.54 8.36
C ARG A 189 -10.69 -5.77 9.64
N GLU A 190 -11.14 -4.52 9.73
CA GLU A 190 -10.93 -3.66 10.91
C GLU A 190 -11.60 -4.25 12.14
N THR A 191 -12.77 -4.87 11.98
CA THR A 191 -13.48 -5.58 13.05
C THR A 191 -12.67 -6.79 13.51
N PHE A 192 -12.11 -7.59 12.59
CA PHE A 192 -11.24 -8.71 12.97
C PHE A 192 -9.99 -8.24 13.71
N VAL A 193 -9.35 -7.17 13.27
CA VAL A 193 -8.22 -6.56 14.00
C VAL A 193 -8.64 -6.15 15.41
N SER A 194 -9.80 -5.49 15.55
CA SER A 194 -10.34 -5.03 16.84
C SER A 194 -10.59 -6.19 17.81
N ILE A 195 -11.23 -7.28 17.38
CA ILE A 195 -11.51 -8.44 18.23
C ILE A 195 -10.30 -9.32 18.50
N GLY A 196 -9.18 -9.09 17.78
CA GLY A 196 -7.91 -9.77 17.99
C GLY A 196 -7.24 -9.50 19.35
N GLY A 197 -7.66 -8.44 20.03
CA GLY A 197 -7.18 -8.07 21.38
C GLY A 197 -5.88 -7.26 21.37
N GLY A 198 -5.69 -6.44 22.41
CA GLY A 198 -4.63 -5.43 22.53
C GLY A 198 -3.30 -5.93 23.13
N GLY A 199 -2.83 -7.13 22.80
CA GLY A 199 -1.53 -7.62 23.25
C GLY A 199 -0.39 -7.30 22.28
N ALA A 200 0.86 -7.57 22.69
CA ALA A 200 2.05 -7.40 21.84
C ALA A 200 2.00 -8.22 20.53
N GLN A 201 1.21 -9.30 20.51
CA GLN A 201 0.86 -10.09 19.33
C GLN A 201 -0.65 -10.36 19.33
N PRO A 202 -1.45 -9.49 18.74
CA PRO A 202 -2.89 -9.73 18.63
C PRO A 202 -3.17 -11.01 17.84
N ASN A 203 -4.18 -11.79 18.27
CA ASN A 203 -4.62 -12.97 17.55
C ASN A 203 -6.13 -13.16 17.64
N ILE A 204 -6.71 -13.77 16.62
CA ILE A 204 -8.10 -14.20 16.59
C ILE A 204 -8.12 -15.72 16.63
N SER A 205 -8.89 -16.30 17.57
CA SER A 205 -9.09 -17.75 17.55
C SER A 205 -10.05 -18.17 16.43
N LYS A 206 -9.92 -19.42 15.99
CA LYS A 206 -10.88 -20.00 15.03
C LYS A 206 -12.32 -19.92 15.56
N GLU A 207 -12.53 -20.08 16.85
CA GLU A 207 -13.84 -20.01 17.50
C GLU A 207 -14.49 -18.63 17.30
N LYS A 208 -13.70 -17.54 17.41
CA LYS A 208 -14.17 -16.17 17.13
C LYS A 208 -14.54 -15.98 15.67
N ILE A 209 -13.79 -16.57 14.73
CA ILE A 209 -14.13 -16.52 13.29
C ILE A 209 -15.40 -17.31 13.04
N VAL A 210 -15.51 -18.54 13.55
CA VAL A 210 -16.68 -19.40 13.33
C VAL A 210 -17.96 -18.80 13.91
N SER A 211 -17.89 -18.12 15.06
CA SER A 211 -19.03 -17.44 15.67
C SER A 211 -19.31 -16.03 15.11
N PHE A 212 -18.47 -15.53 14.20
CA PHE A 212 -18.66 -14.20 13.63
C PHE A 212 -19.98 -14.11 12.84
N PRO A 213 -20.84 -13.12 13.12
CA PRO A 213 -22.13 -12.97 12.47
C PRO A 213 -21.97 -12.72 10.97
N LEU A 214 -22.87 -13.26 10.17
CA LEU A 214 -22.92 -13.08 8.71
C LEU A 214 -24.36 -12.73 8.30
N PRO A 215 -24.60 -11.54 7.71
CA PRO A 215 -25.85 -11.23 7.05
C PRO A 215 -25.88 -11.94 5.69
N LEU A 216 -26.67 -12.98 5.56
CA LEU A 216 -26.72 -13.84 4.38
C LEU A 216 -27.79 -13.36 3.42
N PRO A 217 -27.46 -12.89 2.19
CA PRO A 217 -28.41 -12.58 1.12
C PRO A 217 -28.96 -13.84 0.45
N PRO A 218 -30.10 -13.73 -0.28
CA PRO A 218 -30.47 -14.71 -1.32
C PRO A 218 -29.30 -15.00 -2.27
N LEU A 219 -29.16 -16.26 -2.73
CA LEU A 219 -28.01 -16.66 -3.55
C LEU A 219 -27.89 -15.85 -4.86
N ALA A 220 -29.03 -15.53 -5.49
CA ALA A 220 -29.06 -14.69 -6.69
C ALA A 220 -28.61 -13.24 -6.38
N GLU A 221 -28.97 -12.70 -5.22
CA GLU A 221 -28.52 -11.39 -4.79
C GLU A 221 -27.03 -11.37 -4.45
N GLN A 222 -26.46 -12.43 -3.87
CA GLN A 222 -25.02 -12.58 -3.69
C GLN A 222 -24.26 -12.42 -5.02
N GLN A 223 -24.78 -12.98 -6.11
CA GLN A 223 -24.17 -12.85 -7.44
C GLN A 223 -24.23 -11.41 -7.95
N ARG A 224 -25.39 -10.71 -7.78
CA ARG A 224 -25.53 -9.30 -8.17
C ARG A 224 -24.60 -8.39 -7.35
N ILE A 225 -24.51 -8.62 -6.05
CA ILE A 225 -23.60 -7.88 -5.14
C ILE A 225 -22.15 -8.05 -5.61
N VAL A 226 -21.72 -9.28 -5.89
CA VAL A 226 -20.36 -9.56 -6.37
C VAL A 226 -20.07 -8.82 -7.68
N ALA A 227 -20.94 -8.93 -8.66
CA ALA A 227 -20.79 -8.27 -9.95
C ALA A 227 -20.67 -6.73 -9.80
N GLU A 228 -21.48 -6.14 -8.94
CA GLU A 228 -21.47 -4.71 -8.70
C GLU A 228 -20.22 -4.25 -7.92
N VAL A 229 -19.77 -5.02 -6.92
CA VAL A 229 -18.51 -4.78 -6.22
C VAL A 229 -17.34 -4.81 -7.21
N GLU A 230 -17.24 -5.85 -8.04
CA GLU A 230 -16.18 -5.99 -9.04
C GLU A 230 -16.19 -4.84 -10.05
N HIS A 231 -17.37 -4.42 -10.50
CA HIS A 231 -17.54 -3.27 -11.38
C HIS A 231 -16.96 -1.99 -10.76
N TRP A 232 -17.33 -1.66 -9.52
CA TRP A 232 -16.83 -0.47 -8.84
C TRP A 232 -15.34 -0.53 -8.54
N LEU A 233 -14.83 -1.70 -8.13
CA LEU A 233 -13.40 -1.87 -7.89
C LEU A 233 -12.58 -1.66 -9.17
N ALA A 234 -13.03 -2.18 -10.32
CA ALA A 234 -12.39 -1.98 -11.61
C ALA A 234 -12.37 -0.50 -12.04
N LEU A 235 -13.45 0.25 -11.76
CA LEU A 235 -13.47 1.69 -12.00
C LEU A 235 -12.47 2.44 -11.12
N ILE A 236 -12.33 2.05 -9.85
CA ILE A 236 -11.35 2.63 -8.94
C ILE A 236 -9.93 2.35 -9.43
N ASP A 237 -9.64 1.12 -9.89
CA ASP A 237 -8.34 0.75 -10.46
C ASP A 237 -8.00 1.60 -11.68
N THR A 238 -8.97 1.82 -12.57
CA THR A 238 -8.82 2.71 -13.73
C THR A 238 -8.47 4.15 -13.33
N ILE A 239 -9.11 4.67 -12.29
CA ILE A 239 -8.83 6.02 -11.77
C ILE A 239 -7.41 6.09 -11.16
N GLU A 240 -7.00 5.08 -10.41
CA GLU A 240 -5.66 5.01 -9.82
C GLU A 240 -4.59 4.95 -10.89
N GLN A 241 -4.79 4.13 -11.94
CA GLN A 241 -3.87 4.03 -13.06
C GLN A 241 -3.77 5.36 -13.81
N GLY A 242 -4.90 5.98 -14.17
CA GLY A 242 -4.91 7.26 -14.87
C GLY A 242 -4.23 8.38 -14.09
N LYS A 243 -4.31 8.36 -12.75
CA LYS A 243 -3.57 9.30 -11.90
C LYS A 243 -2.06 9.07 -11.97
N THR A 244 -1.61 7.83 -11.98
CA THR A 244 -0.18 7.48 -12.10
C THR A 244 0.36 7.91 -13.46
N ASP A 245 -0.34 7.57 -14.55
CA ASP A 245 0.04 7.92 -15.92
C ASP A 245 0.13 9.44 -16.13
N LEU A 246 -0.80 10.21 -15.53
CA LEU A 246 -0.75 11.67 -15.56
C LEU A 246 0.48 12.23 -14.83
N GLN A 247 0.83 11.68 -13.66
CA GLN A 247 2.03 12.08 -12.92
C GLN A 247 3.30 11.83 -13.72
N ASP A 248 3.41 10.66 -14.36
CA ASP A 248 4.56 10.31 -15.19
C ASP A 248 4.64 11.21 -16.43
N SER A 249 3.52 11.48 -17.09
CA SER A 249 3.44 12.43 -18.21
C SER A 249 3.90 13.84 -17.81
N ILE A 250 3.44 14.36 -16.67
CA ILE A 250 3.87 15.65 -16.15
C ILE A 250 5.38 15.67 -15.89
N LYS A 251 5.94 14.61 -15.32
CA LYS A 251 7.38 14.48 -15.07
C LYS A 251 8.18 14.51 -16.38
N GLN A 252 7.73 13.76 -17.39
CA GLN A 252 8.37 13.75 -18.71
C GLN A 252 8.32 15.13 -19.40
N VAL A 253 7.17 15.79 -19.38
CA VAL A 253 7.01 17.14 -19.96
C VAL A 253 7.93 18.15 -19.25
N LYS A 254 7.97 18.14 -17.92
CA LYS A 254 8.88 19.02 -17.16
C LYS A 254 10.35 18.78 -17.52
N SER A 255 10.78 17.52 -17.60
CA SER A 255 12.14 17.18 -18.01
C SER A 255 12.45 17.68 -19.42
N LYS A 256 11.51 17.53 -20.36
CA LYS A 256 11.68 17.99 -21.73
C LYS A 256 11.76 19.51 -21.84
N ILE A 257 10.94 20.24 -21.09
CA ILE A 257 10.98 21.71 -21.05
C ILE A 257 12.34 22.18 -20.52
N LEU A 258 12.82 21.59 -19.43
CA LEU A 258 14.14 21.93 -18.87
C LEU A 258 15.28 21.61 -19.86
N ASP A 259 15.23 20.47 -20.52
CA ASP A 259 16.21 20.11 -21.56
C ASP A 259 16.23 21.13 -22.69
N LEU A 260 15.08 21.56 -23.20
CA LEU A 260 14.97 22.61 -24.22
C LEU A 260 15.53 23.96 -23.71
N ALA A 261 15.26 24.29 -22.45
CA ALA A 261 15.72 25.55 -21.85
C ALA A 261 17.26 25.62 -21.78
N ILE A 262 17.92 24.57 -21.27
CA ILE A 262 19.39 24.57 -21.13
C ILE A 262 20.14 24.46 -22.45
N HIS A 263 19.47 24.01 -23.51
CA HIS A 263 20.03 24.01 -24.86
C HIS A 263 19.67 25.25 -25.67
N GLY A 264 19.05 26.27 -25.05
CA GLY A 264 18.62 27.52 -25.70
C GLY A 264 17.58 27.32 -26.79
N LYS A 265 16.77 26.26 -26.71
CA LYS A 265 15.73 25.91 -27.71
C LYS A 265 14.32 26.22 -27.25
N LEU A 266 14.15 26.69 -26.00
CA LEU A 266 12.82 26.95 -25.43
C LEU A 266 12.21 28.27 -25.93
N VAL A 267 13.05 29.28 -26.06
CA VAL A 267 12.66 30.63 -26.52
C VAL A 267 13.52 31.05 -27.69
N PRO A 268 13.02 31.95 -28.62
CA PRO A 268 13.84 32.57 -29.64
C PRO A 268 15.00 33.34 -29.02
N GLN A 269 16.17 33.33 -29.67
CA GLN A 269 17.32 34.11 -29.25
C GLN A 269 17.17 35.55 -29.70
N ASP A 270 17.45 36.52 -28.82
CA ASP A 270 17.49 37.93 -29.17
C ASP A 270 18.94 38.34 -29.52
N PRO A 271 19.19 38.81 -30.76
CA PRO A 271 20.55 39.25 -31.15
C PRO A 271 21.08 40.44 -30.36
N SER A 272 20.20 41.19 -29.67
CA SER A 272 20.56 42.33 -28.84
C SER A 272 20.99 41.96 -27.43
N ASP A 273 20.74 40.70 -27.01
CA ASP A 273 21.16 40.23 -25.70
C ASP A 273 22.70 40.27 -25.55
N GLU A 274 23.15 40.68 -24.36
CA GLU A 274 24.58 40.67 -24.04
C GLU A 274 25.13 39.21 -24.09
N PRO A 275 26.25 38.98 -24.82
CA PRO A 275 26.84 37.65 -24.83
C PRO A 275 27.29 37.18 -23.43
N ALA A 276 27.05 35.89 -23.10
CA ALA A 276 27.45 35.30 -21.80
C ALA A 276 28.92 35.48 -21.47
N SER A 277 29.80 35.59 -22.49
CA SER A 277 31.22 35.86 -22.30
C SER A 277 31.49 37.22 -21.65
N GLU A 278 30.66 38.27 -21.92
CA GLU A 278 30.82 39.59 -21.30
C GLU A 278 30.30 39.59 -19.85
N LEU A 279 29.21 38.92 -19.59
CA LEU A 279 28.69 38.67 -18.24
C LEU A 279 29.74 37.95 -17.37
N LEU A 280 30.38 36.89 -17.91
CA LEU A 280 31.41 36.15 -17.23
C LEU A 280 32.64 36.94 -16.86
N LYS A 281 33.09 37.85 -17.71
CA LYS A 281 34.20 38.77 -17.40
C LYS A 281 33.93 39.65 -16.19
N ARG A 282 32.64 40.00 -15.95
CA ARG A 282 32.25 40.77 -14.76
C ARG A 282 32.20 39.94 -13.49
N ILE A 283 31.68 38.69 -13.59
CA ILE A 283 31.49 37.82 -12.44
C ILE A 283 32.85 37.22 -12.00
N ASN A 284 33.59 36.65 -12.93
CA ASN A 284 34.87 36.01 -12.67
C ASN A 284 35.80 36.18 -13.88
N PRO A 285 36.66 37.23 -13.87
CA PRO A 285 37.61 37.52 -14.99
C PRO A 285 38.59 36.37 -15.26
N LYS A 286 38.74 35.41 -14.32
CA LYS A 286 39.64 34.25 -14.44
C LYS A 286 38.89 32.97 -14.86
N ALA A 287 37.55 33.01 -15.03
CA ALA A 287 36.79 31.87 -15.47
C ALA A 287 37.29 31.39 -16.84
N GLN A 288 37.50 30.12 -16.97
CA GLN A 288 37.85 29.51 -18.25
C GLN A 288 36.54 29.13 -18.98
N ILE A 289 36.29 29.78 -20.10
CA ILE A 289 35.24 29.41 -21.02
C ILE A 289 35.67 28.11 -21.71
N THR A 290 35.03 27.02 -21.41
CA THR A 290 35.27 25.72 -22.04
C THR A 290 34.41 25.58 -23.29
N CYS A 291 35.02 25.33 -24.43
CA CYS A 291 34.31 25.18 -25.70
C CYS A 291 33.84 23.74 -25.98
N ASP A 292 34.25 22.77 -25.15
CA ASP A 292 33.96 21.36 -25.43
C ASP A 292 33.98 20.51 -24.16
N ASN A 293 32.80 19.97 -23.81
CA ASN A 293 32.68 18.86 -22.88
C ASN A 293 31.77 17.71 -23.41
N GLY A 294 31.54 17.69 -24.73
CA GLY A 294 30.79 16.62 -25.40
C GLY A 294 29.29 16.54 -25.10
N HIS A 295 28.80 17.25 -24.08
CA HIS A 295 27.40 17.22 -23.70
C HIS A 295 26.53 18.29 -24.39
N TYR A 296 27.14 19.38 -24.89
CA TYR A 296 26.43 20.52 -25.47
C TYR A 296 27.00 20.84 -26.85
N ALA A 297 26.85 19.92 -27.79
CA ALA A 297 27.49 20.00 -29.11
C ALA A 297 27.06 21.22 -29.99
N GLN A 298 25.93 21.85 -29.69
CA GLN A 298 25.44 23.03 -30.44
C GLN A 298 24.65 23.96 -29.52
N LEU A 299 25.31 24.93 -28.92
CA LEU A 299 24.66 26.02 -28.19
C LEU A 299 24.35 27.19 -29.12
N PRO A 300 23.31 28.03 -28.82
CA PRO A 300 23.02 29.24 -29.54
C PRO A 300 24.22 30.20 -29.51
N LYS A 301 24.26 31.11 -30.53
CA LYS A 301 25.23 32.16 -30.56
C LYS A 301 25.06 33.10 -29.35
N GLY A 302 26.15 33.43 -28.68
CA GLY A 302 26.10 34.26 -27.46
C GLY A 302 26.09 33.44 -26.15
N TRP A 303 25.86 32.14 -26.21
CA TRP A 303 25.95 31.26 -25.04
C TRP A 303 27.41 30.80 -24.82
N SER A 304 27.76 30.48 -23.57
CA SER A 304 29.06 29.97 -23.18
C SER A 304 28.93 28.84 -22.18
N ILE A 305 29.80 27.85 -22.28
CA ILE A 305 29.92 26.75 -21.31
C ILE A 305 30.94 27.15 -20.25
N ILE A 306 30.55 27.07 -18.98
CA ILE A 306 31.41 27.37 -17.84
C ILE A 306 31.24 26.32 -16.76
N SER A 307 32.24 26.26 -15.85
CA SER A 307 32.10 25.46 -14.66
C SER A 307 31.08 26.09 -13.70
N MET A 308 30.17 25.24 -13.11
CA MET A 308 29.21 25.69 -12.13
C MET A 308 29.88 26.44 -10.96
N GLN A 309 31.05 26.01 -10.53
CA GLN A 309 31.80 26.65 -9.44
C GLN A 309 32.23 28.12 -9.71
N ASP A 310 32.19 28.55 -10.96
CA ASP A 310 32.53 29.94 -11.32
C ASP A 310 31.36 30.91 -11.04
N ILE A 311 30.11 30.39 -10.95
CA ILE A 311 28.90 31.16 -10.75
C ILE A 311 28.09 30.75 -9.52
N CYS A 312 28.36 29.57 -8.97
CA CYS A 312 27.67 29.05 -7.79
C CYS A 312 28.67 28.27 -6.92
N LYS A 313 28.81 28.66 -5.66
CA LYS A 313 29.73 28.04 -4.72
C LYS A 313 28.99 27.29 -3.63
N LEU A 314 29.56 26.17 -3.19
CA LEU A 314 29.09 25.46 -2.02
C LEU A 314 29.75 26.08 -0.77
N LYS A 315 28.94 26.61 0.15
CA LYS A 315 29.39 27.19 1.41
C LYS A 315 28.77 26.48 2.61
N ASP A 316 29.38 26.65 3.76
CA ASP A 316 28.77 26.31 5.03
C ASP A 316 28.13 27.56 5.63
N GLY A 317 27.10 27.37 6.46
CA GLY A 317 26.53 28.43 7.29
C GLY A 317 27.55 28.97 8.29
N ILE A 318 27.29 30.16 8.82
CA ILE A 318 28.15 30.82 9.80
C ILE A 318 28.02 30.05 11.13
N LYS A 319 29.15 29.69 11.75
CA LYS A 319 29.11 29.02 13.06
C LYS A 319 28.48 29.96 14.11
N LEU A 320 27.45 29.49 14.76
CA LEU A 320 26.74 30.20 15.83
C LEU A 320 26.65 29.26 17.05
N ASP A 321 26.96 29.82 18.22
CA ASP A 321 26.93 29.10 19.49
C ASP A 321 25.90 29.77 20.45
N SER A 322 25.36 28.97 21.36
CA SER A 322 24.46 29.43 22.46
C SER A 322 23.15 30.08 21.99
N THR A 323 22.63 29.67 20.84
CA THR A 323 21.34 30.14 20.31
C THR A 323 20.47 28.95 19.96
N PRO A 324 19.34 28.70 20.62
CA PRO A 324 18.48 27.56 20.33
C PRO A 324 17.73 27.78 19.00
N LEU A 325 18.03 26.99 18.00
CA LEU A 325 17.39 27.03 16.67
C LEU A 325 17.10 25.62 16.17
N VAL A 326 16.16 25.51 15.22
CA VAL A 326 15.80 24.23 14.60
C VAL A 326 16.95 23.74 13.71
N ASN A 327 17.31 22.47 13.83
CA ASN A 327 18.18 21.78 12.89
C ASN A 327 17.41 21.47 11.62
N LEU A 328 17.82 22.09 10.52
CA LEU A 328 17.21 21.96 9.18
C LEU A 328 17.75 20.69 8.49
N ASP A 329 17.44 19.53 9.05
CA ASP A 329 17.80 18.25 8.45
C ASP A 329 16.79 17.80 7.36
N VAL A 330 17.13 16.75 6.63
CA VAL A 330 16.31 16.23 5.52
C VAL A 330 14.88 15.87 5.97
N LYS A 331 14.72 15.32 7.18
CA LYS A 331 13.39 14.91 7.68
C LYS A 331 12.52 16.12 7.98
N TYR A 332 13.09 17.16 8.56
CA TYR A 332 12.40 18.43 8.80
C TYR A 332 12.01 19.11 7.48
N LEU A 333 12.95 19.24 6.54
CA LEU A 333 12.73 19.92 5.26
C LEU A 333 11.72 19.19 4.35
N ARG A 334 11.58 17.88 4.51
CA ARG A 334 10.53 17.08 3.84
C ARG A 334 9.20 17.03 4.60
N GLY A 335 9.10 17.68 5.74
CA GLY A 335 7.88 17.71 6.55
C GLY A 335 7.56 16.37 7.25
N THR A 336 8.54 15.47 7.38
CA THR A 336 8.38 14.17 8.05
C THR A 336 8.78 14.16 9.53
N SER A 337 9.27 15.31 10.05
CA SER A 337 9.66 15.53 11.44
C SER A 337 9.37 16.96 11.84
N ALA A 338 9.00 17.20 13.10
CA ALA A 338 8.86 18.54 13.68
C ALA A 338 10.19 19.31 13.81
N GLY A 339 11.31 18.66 13.56
CA GLY A 339 12.65 19.21 13.75
C GLY A 339 13.15 19.13 15.20
N LYS A 340 14.46 19.08 15.36
CA LYS A 340 15.14 19.09 16.66
C LYS A 340 15.75 20.48 16.88
N VAL A 341 15.47 21.10 18.01
CA VAL A 341 16.15 22.34 18.45
C VAL A 341 17.52 21.95 19.02
N ILE A 342 18.55 22.66 18.57
CA ILE A 342 19.94 22.52 19.05
C ILE A 342 20.51 23.89 19.37
N ASP A 343 21.48 23.97 20.27
CA ASP A 343 21.98 25.24 20.82
C ASP A 343 23.17 25.81 20.03
N SER A 344 23.73 25.04 19.10
CA SER A 344 24.88 25.47 18.30
C SER A 344 24.91 24.74 16.98
N GLY A 345 25.47 25.41 15.95
CA GLY A 345 25.60 24.83 14.63
C GLY A 345 26.02 25.84 13.55
N LYS A 346 25.86 25.46 12.30
CA LYS A 346 26.10 26.35 11.15
C LYS A 346 24.79 27.08 10.82
N PHE A 347 24.69 28.33 11.16
CA PHE A 347 23.51 29.16 10.99
C PHE A 347 23.17 29.41 9.51
N VAL A 348 21.91 29.28 9.18
CA VAL A 348 21.33 29.51 7.86
C VAL A 348 20.14 30.44 8.00
N THR A 349 20.09 31.49 7.22
CA THR A 349 18.93 32.40 7.16
C THR A 349 17.78 31.78 6.38
N ALA A 350 16.57 32.14 6.75
CA ALA A 350 15.36 31.81 5.97
C ALA A 350 15.52 32.20 4.50
N ASN A 351 14.91 31.44 3.63
CA ASN A 351 14.97 31.56 2.17
C ASN A 351 16.31 31.23 1.50
N SER A 352 17.37 30.91 2.26
CA SER A 352 18.60 30.37 1.67
C SER A 352 18.36 29.01 1.02
N TYR A 353 19.06 28.75 -0.10
CA TYR A 353 19.01 27.43 -0.74
C TYR A 353 20.12 26.53 -0.21
N MET A 354 19.73 25.30 0.11
CA MET A 354 20.61 24.23 0.56
C MET A 354 20.53 23.06 -0.40
N ILE A 355 21.67 22.51 -0.75
CA ILE A 355 21.77 21.29 -1.57
C ILE A 355 22.21 20.12 -0.72
N LEU A 356 21.56 18.99 -0.90
CA LEU A 356 21.95 17.73 -0.28
C LEU A 356 23.20 17.19 -0.99
N VAL A 357 24.30 17.06 -0.27
CA VAL A 357 25.60 16.64 -0.85
C VAL A 357 25.96 15.19 -0.52
N ASP A 358 25.19 14.54 0.34
CA ASP A 358 25.43 13.16 0.77
C ASP A 358 24.14 12.36 0.83
N GLY A 359 24.23 11.05 0.49
CA GLY A 359 23.11 10.12 0.50
C GLY A 359 22.47 9.87 -0.88
N GLU A 360 21.47 9.01 -0.88
CA GLU A 360 20.81 8.46 -2.07
C GLU A 360 20.13 9.52 -2.95
N ASN A 361 19.77 10.68 -2.38
CA ASN A 361 19.13 11.79 -3.07
C ASN A 361 20.06 13.01 -3.19
N SER A 362 21.35 12.79 -3.30
CA SER A 362 22.32 13.89 -3.52
C SER A 362 21.91 14.76 -4.71
N GLY A 363 22.09 16.08 -4.57
CA GLY A 363 21.63 17.07 -5.56
C GLY A 363 20.24 17.63 -5.29
N GLU A 364 19.48 17.12 -4.31
CA GLU A 364 18.19 17.69 -3.93
C GLU A 364 18.35 19.07 -3.29
N ILE A 365 17.59 20.04 -3.80
CA ILE A 365 17.66 21.43 -3.34
C ILE A 365 16.45 21.70 -2.45
N PHE A 366 16.70 22.34 -1.32
CA PHE A 366 15.69 22.81 -0.39
C PHE A 366 15.87 24.30 -0.13
N LYS A 367 14.75 25.01 0.03
CA LYS A 367 14.73 26.37 0.52
C LYS A 367 14.50 26.36 2.03
N ALA A 368 15.34 27.03 2.81
CA ALA A 368 15.19 27.12 4.25
C ALA A 368 13.87 27.85 4.59
N PRO A 369 12.89 27.21 5.26
CA PRO A 369 11.61 27.83 5.56
C PRO A 369 11.69 28.87 6.70
N ILE A 370 12.70 28.73 7.56
CA ILE A 370 12.96 29.58 8.73
C ILE A 370 14.47 29.72 8.93
N ASP A 371 14.87 30.64 9.81
CA ASP A 371 16.22 30.67 10.36
C ASP A 371 16.49 29.40 11.15
N GLY A 372 17.65 28.78 10.97
CA GLY A 372 17.97 27.51 11.61
C GLY A 372 19.42 27.10 11.44
N TYR A 373 19.73 25.87 11.84
CA TYR A 373 21.04 25.29 11.65
C TYR A 373 21.07 24.33 10.46
N GLN A 374 22.11 24.45 9.65
CA GLN A 374 22.38 23.58 8.52
C GLN A 374 22.52 22.11 8.98
N GLY A 375 21.69 21.22 8.43
CA GLY A 375 21.88 19.77 8.61
C GLY A 375 23.22 19.30 8.06
N SER A 376 23.82 18.29 8.68
CA SER A 376 25.19 17.82 8.38
C SER A 376 25.42 17.39 6.94
N THR A 377 24.37 16.97 6.24
CA THR A 377 24.41 16.49 4.85
C THR A 377 24.18 17.58 3.81
N PHE A 378 24.02 18.84 4.24
CA PHE A 378 23.76 19.96 3.37
C PHE A 378 24.96 20.88 3.19
N LYS A 379 24.96 21.60 2.05
CA LYS A 379 25.74 22.81 1.82
C LYS A 379 24.80 23.92 1.35
N LEU A 380 25.17 25.19 1.61
CA LEU A 380 24.48 26.35 1.05
C LEU A 380 24.90 26.56 -0.40
N LEU A 381 23.95 26.91 -1.26
CA LEU A 381 24.20 27.40 -2.60
C LEU A 381 24.40 28.92 -2.56
N ASP A 382 25.63 29.36 -2.82
CA ASP A 382 25.99 30.76 -2.94
C ASP A 382 26.08 31.10 -4.43
N ILE A 383 24.95 31.53 -4.99
CA ILE A 383 24.78 31.88 -6.39
C ILE A 383 25.18 33.35 -6.57
N ASP A 384 25.96 33.68 -7.61
CA ASP A 384 26.34 35.05 -7.91
C ASP A 384 25.11 35.90 -8.26
N GLN A 385 25.06 37.12 -7.70
CA GLN A 385 23.90 37.99 -7.82
C GLN A 385 23.63 38.51 -9.27
N ASN A 386 24.61 38.35 -10.17
CA ASN A 386 24.47 38.75 -11.58
C ASN A 386 23.91 37.62 -12.46
N VAL A 387 23.66 36.42 -11.89
CA VAL A 387 23.04 35.30 -12.61
C VAL A 387 21.63 35.09 -12.15
N ASN A 388 20.75 34.61 -13.03
CA ASN A 388 19.39 34.27 -12.66
C ASN A 388 19.38 33.03 -11.76
N GLU A 389 18.99 33.21 -10.51
CA GLU A 389 18.97 32.18 -9.48
C GLU A 389 18.10 30.98 -9.90
N GLU A 390 16.86 31.24 -10.38
CA GLU A 390 15.96 30.16 -10.80
C GLU A 390 16.51 29.35 -11.95
N TYR A 391 17.23 30.01 -12.90
CA TYR A 391 17.87 29.28 -13.98
C TYR A 391 18.93 28.31 -13.45
N ILE A 392 19.78 28.75 -12.53
CA ILE A 392 20.81 27.89 -11.92
C ILE A 392 20.20 26.72 -11.16
N LEU A 393 19.15 26.96 -10.36
CA LEU A 393 18.45 25.91 -9.62
C LEU A 393 17.83 24.87 -10.58
N ASN A 394 17.26 25.31 -11.70
CA ASN A 394 16.70 24.41 -12.71
C ASN A 394 17.78 23.58 -13.41
N VAL A 395 18.95 24.17 -13.71
CA VAL A 395 20.10 23.43 -14.27
C VAL A 395 20.57 22.35 -13.30
N ILE A 396 20.72 22.67 -12.00
CA ILE A 396 21.10 21.68 -10.98
C ILE A 396 20.07 20.55 -10.90
N ASN A 397 18.75 20.91 -10.87
CA ASN A 397 17.68 19.93 -10.80
C ASN A 397 17.62 18.98 -12.00
N LEU A 398 17.96 19.46 -13.20
CA LEU A 398 17.98 18.63 -14.41
C LEU A 398 19.12 17.58 -14.36
N HIS A 399 20.26 17.93 -13.79
CA HIS A 399 21.43 17.04 -13.68
C HIS A 399 21.42 16.18 -12.40
N ARG A 400 20.39 16.32 -11.59
CA ARG A 400 20.15 15.43 -10.44
C ARG A 400 19.87 14.01 -10.92
N LYS A 401 20.57 13.03 -10.40
CA LYS A 401 20.36 11.58 -10.67
C LYS A 401 19.16 11.02 -9.94
#